data_a32a722f2939c393c6c5ef3a3716fc27
#
_entry.id   a32a722f2939c393c6c5ef3a3716fc27
#
_cell.length_a   1.000
_cell.length_b   1.000
_cell.length_c   1.000
_cell.angle_alpha   90.00
_cell.angle_beta   90.00
_cell.angle_gamma   90.00
#
_symmetry.space_group_name_H-M   'P 1'
#
loop_
_entity.id
_entity.type
_entity.pdbx_description
1 polymer ?
#
loop_
_entity_poly.entity_id
_entity_poly.type
_entity_poly.pdbx_seq_one_letter_code
_entity_poly.pdbx_strand_id
1 'polypeptide(L)'
;MNPKNTLRALALASISIVSAGSLSQQSHGQMEFMAEAMHPEFFSRDLVVFSEGLNLDDTQEVIVEAMFDSYSDDFDLGWAATTERLNTVADELKEKKPDNEQDTLKPVLETLGAWLEEKRALDQGLLENVKTILVSEQLELWPSFEQRLYREKHINRGRMSGESTDLFQIVRDTNLSGTADSMISPQLEEYAVALNIAMRKRDAILRGNPKKLFDNILSGDSSQSPEHVEALVKSRINVRDINDRYIEVISSSLNAQDGNDFRTRALNRGYPRIFRK
;
A
#
# COMPACT_ATOMS: atom_id res chain seq x y z
N MET A 1 27.95 13.04 0.84
CA MET A 1 26.68 12.82 1.59
C MET A 1 25.58 13.32 0.69
N ASN A 2 24.58 12.51 0.39
CA ASN A 2 23.49 12.84 -0.54
C ASN A 2 22.54 13.80 0.17
N PRO A 3 22.27 15.04 -0.35
CA PRO A 3 21.43 16.03 0.31
C PRO A 3 20.01 15.51 0.61
N LYS A 4 19.52 14.54 -0.16
CA LYS A 4 18.22 13.85 0.09
C LYS A 4 18.21 13.10 1.44
N ASN A 5 19.33 12.56 1.92
CA ASN A 5 19.40 11.85 3.21
C ASN A 5 19.54 12.80 4.40
N THR A 6 20.10 13.98 4.20
CA THR A 6 20.24 14.99 5.25
C THR A 6 18.92 15.67 5.57
N LEU A 7 18.09 15.96 4.54
CA LEU A 7 16.74 16.51 4.71
C LEU A 7 15.78 15.51 5.39
N ARG A 8 15.87 14.22 5.03
CA ARG A 8 15.09 13.15 5.70
C ARG A 8 15.48 12.98 7.17
N ALA A 9 16.76 13.10 7.50
CA ALA A 9 17.23 13.04 8.88
C ALA A 9 16.81 14.23 9.72
N LEU A 10 16.74 15.43 9.12
CA LEU A 10 16.29 16.65 9.80
C LEU A 10 14.76 16.64 10.06
N ALA A 11 13.95 16.15 9.10
CA ALA A 11 12.51 15.98 9.30
C ALA A 11 12.21 14.97 10.42
N LEU A 12 12.92 13.83 10.45
CA LEU A 12 12.82 12.83 11.52
C LEU A 12 13.28 13.39 12.87
N ALA A 13 14.31 14.23 12.91
CA ALA A 13 14.77 14.89 14.13
C ALA A 13 13.75 15.91 14.66
N SER A 14 13.08 16.66 13.79
CA SER A 14 12.03 17.62 14.18
C SER A 14 10.80 16.93 14.76
N ILE A 15 10.41 15.79 14.18
CA ILE A 15 9.33 14.94 14.70
C ILE A 15 9.75 14.24 16.00
N SER A 16 11.02 13.87 16.14
CA SER A 16 11.57 13.25 17.35
C SER A 16 11.62 14.20 18.55
N ILE A 17 11.74 15.52 18.35
CA ILE A 17 11.72 16.51 19.41
C ILE A 17 10.32 16.64 20.01
N VAL A 18 9.27 16.50 19.20
CA VAL A 18 7.87 16.52 19.67
C VAL A 18 7.49 15.23 20.40
N SER A 19 8.17 14.11 20.10
CA SER A 19 7.83 12.77 20.63
C SER A 19 8.73 12.30 21.78
N ALA A 20 9.70 13.07 22.25
CA ALA A 20 10.67 12.65 23.28
C ALA A 20 10.04 12.34 24.67
N GLY A 21 8.78 12.68 24.88
CA GLY A 21 8.07 12.41 26.14
C GLY A 21 7.27 11.09 26.19
N SER A 22 6.93 10.48 25.06
CA SER A 22 5.99 9.34 25.01
C SER A 22 6.40 8.17 24.09
N LEU A 23 7.69 8.00 23.80
CA LEU A 23 8.21 7.01 22.84
C LEU A 23 7.97 5.53 23.19
N SER A 24 7.35 5.22 24.34
CA SER A 24 7.17 3.82 24.76
C SER A 24 5.95 3.11 24.16
N GLN A 25 5.04 3.80 23.48
CA GLN A 25 3.81 3.20 22.92
C GLN A 25 3.30 3.90 21.65
N GLN A 26 4.17 4.19 20.67
CA GLN A 26 3.68 4.60 19.36
C GLN A 26 2.84 3.47 18.77
N SER A 27 1.55 3.73 18.54
CA SER A 27 0.66 2.76 17.92
C SER A 27 1.14 2.46 16.50
N HIS A 28 0.99 1.22 16.07
CA HIS A 28 1.38 0.75 14.73
C HIS A 28 0.78 1.63 13.61
N GLY A 29 -0.42 2.20 13.83
CA GLY A 29 -1.07 3.11 12.89
C GLY A 29 -0.37 4.45 12.72
N GLN A 30 0.30 4.97 13.76
CA GLN A 30 1.05 6.23 13.66
C GLN A 30 2.29 6.06 12.79
N MET A 31 3.00 4.94 12.94
CA MET A 31 4.18 4.65 12.10
C MET A 31 3.79 4.41 10.64
N GLU A 32 2.66 3.74 10.38
CA GLU A 32 2.18 3.48 9.03
C GLU A 32 1.72 4.78 8.34
N PHE A 33 1.03 5.67 9.06
CA PHE A 33 0.66 7.00 8.60
C PHE A 33 1.89 7.84 8.23
N MET A 34 2.91 7.86 9.08
CA MET A 34 4.15 8.58 8.80
C MET A 34 4.90 8.00 7.61
N ALA A 35 4.97 6.67 7.49
CA ALA A 35 5.57 5.99 6.34
C ALA A 35 4.83 6.32 5.03
N GLU A 36 3.49 6.37 5.05
CA GLU A 36 2.67 6.76 3.90
C GLU A 36 2.94 8.21 3.47
N ALA A 37 3.12 9.13 4.42
CA ALA A 37 3.42 10.52 4.12
C ALA A 37 4.82 10.72 3.51
N MET A 38 5.80 9.90 3.90
CA MET A 38 7.22 10.08 3.54
C MET A 38 7.63 9.37 2.24
N HIS A 39 6.76 8.54 1.66
CA HIS A 39 7.10 7.77 0.46
C HIS A 39 6.05 7.97 -0.63
N PRO A 40 6.47 8.09 -1.91
CA PRO A 40 5.54 8.09 -3.02
C PRO A 40 4.80 6.74 -3.10
N GLU A 41 3.58 6.75 -3.62
CA GLU A 41 2.82 5.53 -3.88
C GLU A 41 3.45 4.73 -5.03
N PHE A 42 3.91 5.43 -6.09
CA PHE A 42 4.47 4.81 -7.27
C PHE A 42 5.98 5.07 -7.40
N PHE A 43 6.69 4.07 -7.92
CA PHE A 43 8.13 4.11 -8.17
C PHE A 43 8.41 3.66 -9.60
N SER A 44 9.55 4.02 -10.17
CA SER A 44 9.96 3.62 -11.54
C SER A 44 9.93 2.10 -11.75
N ARG A 45 10.16 1.29 -10.71
CA ARG A 45 10.01 -0.17 -10.76
C ARG A 45 8.58 -0.64 -11.07
N ASP A 46 7.58 0.19 -10.82
CA ASP A 46 6.18 -0.15 -11.07
C ASP A 46 5.82 -0.02 -12.56
N LEU A 47 6.68 0.61 -13.35
CA LEU A 47 6.52 0.72 -14.81
C LEU A 47 6.26 -0.64 -15.48
N VAL A 48 6.92 -1.70 -15.00
CA VAL A 48 6.68 -3.07 -15.48
C VAL A 48 5.21 -3.50 -15.30
N VAL A 49 4.59 -3.12 -14.18
CA VAL A 49 3.17 -3.45 -13.91
C VAL A 49 2.26 -2.69 -14.88
N PHE A 50 2.60 -1.44 -15.20
CA PHE A 50 1.86 -0.65 -16.19
C PHE A 50 2.04 -1.19 -17.59
N SER A 51 3.28 -1.45 -18.01
CA SER A 51 3.59 -1.98 -19.33
C SER A 51 2.88 -3.30 -19.60
N GLU A 52 3.06 -4.29 -18.72
CA GLU A 52 2.43 -5.60 -18.86
C GLU A 52 0.91 -5.56 -18.66
N GLY A 53 0.42 -4.77 -17.70
CA GLY A 53 -1.01 -4.73 -17.35
C GLY A 53 -1.89 -4.01 -18.36
N LEU A 54 -1.31 -3.08 -19.12
CA LEU A 54 -1.98 -2.26 -20.14
C LEU A 54 -1.53 -2.58 -21.57
N ASN A 55 -0.62 -3.54 -21.74
CA ASN A 55 0.00 -3.88 -23.02
C ASN A 55 0.54 -2.63 -23.74
N LEU A 56 1.34 -1.82 -23.03
CA LEU A 56 1.92 -0.60 -23.60
C LEU A 56 2.88 -0.94 -24.74
N ASP A 57 2.87 -0.13 -25.81
CA ASP A 57 3.90 -0.19 -26.82
C ASP A 57 5.15 0.60 -26.40
N ASP A 58 6.27 0.43 -27.14
CA ASP A 58 7.56 1.06 -26.85
C ASP A 58 7.45 2.60 -26.71
N THR A 59 6.56 3.24 -27.49
CA THR A 59 6.35 4.70 -27.44
C THR A 59 5.60 5.09 -26.18
N GLN A 60 4.56 4.34 -25.84
CA GLN A 60 3.78 4.56 -24.62
C GLN A 60 4.63 4.32 -23.37
N GLU A 61 5.50 3.31 -23.36
CA GLU A 61 6.42 3.05 -22.24
C GLU A 61 7.32 4.25 -21.96
N VAL A 62 7.93 4.84 -22.99
CA VAL A 62 8.77 6.04 -22.84
C VAL A 62 7.97 7.23 -22.28
N ILE A 63 6.71 7.40 -22.73
CA ILE A 63 5.85 8.48 -22.23
C ILE A 63 5.47 8.22 -20.76
N VAL A 64 5.11 6.99 -20.40
CA VAL A 64 4.76 6.63 -19.03
C VAL A 64 5.98 6.76 -18.10
N GLU A 65 7.18 6.38 -18.56
CA GLU A 65 8.43 6.60 -17.81
C GLU A 65 8.64 8.09 -17.51
N ALA A 66 8.46 8.97 -18.49
CA ALA A 66 8.54 10.40 -18.28
C ALA A 66 7.46 10.95 -17.31
N MET A 67 6.25 10.36 -17.32
CA MET A 67 5.21 10.68 -16.33
C MET A 67 5.61 10.24 -14.90
N PHE A 68 6.26 9.09 -14.74
CA PHE A 68 6.80 8.64 -13.47
C PHE A 68 7.91 9.55 -12.94
N ASP A 69 8.80 10.02 -13.83
CA ASP A 69 9.86 10.96 -13.46
C ASP A 69 9.25 12.29 -12.98
N SER A 70 8.29 12.84 -13.71
CA SER A 70 7.57 14.06 -13.32
C SER A 70 6.85 13.88 -11.98
N TYR A 71 6.15 12.76 -11.78
CA TYR A 71 5.48 12.42 -10.53
C TYR A 71 6.46 12.34 -9.35
N SER A 72 7.63 11.73 -9.56
CA SER A 72 8.68 11.63 -8.54
C SER A 72 9.23 13.00 -8.16
N ASP A 73 9.45 13.87 -9.14
CA ASP A 73 9.93 15.24 -8.93
C ASP A 73 8.88 16.08 -8.18
N ASP A 74 7.61 15.99 -8.58
CA ASP A 74 6.50 16.68 -7.92
C ASP A 74 6.33 16.22 -6.46
N PHE A 75 6.46 14.91 -6.20
CA PHE A 75 6.46 14.36 -4.85
C PHE A 75 7.63 14.90 -4.02
N ASP A 76 8.85 14.88 -4.55
CA ASP A 76 10.05 15.36 -3.86
C ASP A 76 9.94 16.87 -3.54
N LEU A 77 9.39 17.67 -4.45
CA LEU A 77 9.13 19.10 -4.25
C LEU A 77 8.06 19.35 -3.17
N GLY A 78 6.94 18.65 -3.25
CA GLY A 78 5.84 18.78 -2.27
C GLY A 78 6.27 18.33 -0.87
N TRP A 79 7.03 17.23 -0.78
CA TRP A 79 7.60 16.78 0.50
C TRP A 79 8.62 17.75 1.07
N ALA A 80 9.49 18.34 0.23
CA ALA A 80 10.44 19.37 0.67
C ALA A 80 9.73 20.61 1.23
N ALA A 81 8.69 21.11 0.52
CA ALA A 81 7.87 22.22 0.97
C ALA A 81 7.13 21.90 2.29
N THR A 82 6.64 20.68 2.45
CA THR A 82 6.00 20.21 3.68
C THR A 82 6.99 20.17 4.84
N THR A 83 8.21 19.71 4.59
CA THR A 83 9.29 19.69 5.59
C THR A 83 9.64 21.10 6.06
N GLU A 84 9.67 22.08 5.17
CA GLU A 84 9.89 23.48 5.51
C GLU A 84 8.74 24.02 6.37
N ARG A 85 7.48 23.75 6.00
CA ARG A 85 6.29 24.08 6.83
C ARG A 85 6.37 23.47 8.22
N LEU A 86 6.78 22.20 8.35
CA LEU A 86 6.95 21.53 9.63
C LEU A 86 8.06 22.15 10.48
N ASN A 87 9.16 22.58 9.87
CA ASN A 87 10.23 23.31 10.57
C ASN A 87 9.73 24.66 11.10
N THR A 88 8.98 25.41 10.30
CA THR A 88 8.35 26.67 10.73
C THR A 88 7.42 26.44 11.91
N VAL A 89 6.55 25.42 11.85
CA VAL A 89 5.67 25.03 12.95
C VAL A 89 6.47 24.69 14.20
N ALA A 90 7.57 23.93 14.07
CA ALA A 90 8.42 23.57 15.20
C ALA A 90 9.08 24.78 15.86
N ASP A 91 9.51 25.77 15.08
CA ASP A 91 10.09 27.00 15.61
C ASP A 91 9.05 27.90 16.31
N GLU A 92 7.85 28.03 15.72
CA GLU A 92 6.72 28.70 16.39
C GLU A 92 6.34 28.04 17.72
N LEU A 93 6.34 26.71 17.79
CA LEU A 93 6.05 25.99 19.03
C LEU A 93 7.11 26.19 20.10
N LYS A 94 8.40 26.33 19.72
CA LYS A 94 9.49 26.69 20.67
C LYS A 94 9.29 28.07 21.27
N GLU A 95 8.81 29.04 20.47
CA GLU A 95 8.56 30.41 20.93
C GLU A 95 7.30 30.51 21.80
N LYS A 96 6.20 29.87 21.36
CA LYS A 96 4.88 29.92 22.03
C LYS A 96 4.85 29.09 23.31
N LYS A 97 5.68 28.06 23.44
CA LYS A 97 5.74 27.09 24.56
C LYS A 97 4.35 26.69 25.04
N PRO A 98 3.59 25.94 24.20
CA PRO A 98 2.24 25.55 24.57
C PRO A 98 2.21 24.75 25.86
N ASP A 99 1.18 24.98 26.68
CA ASP A 99 1.04 24.38 28.00
C ASP A 99 0.63 22.92 27.98
N ASN A 100 0.16 22.42 26.82
CA ASN A 100 -0.30 21.04 26.66
C ASN A 100 0.17 20.40 25.35
N GLU A 101 0.17 19.08 25.34
CA GLU A 101 0.62 18.25 24.21
C GLU A 101 -0.30 18.41 22.99
N GLN A 102 -1.60 18.66 23.19
CA GLN A 102 -2.56 18.81 22.09
C GLN A 102 -2.26 20.06 21.25
N ASP A 103 -1.97 21.19 21.88
CA ASP A 103 -1.62 22.43 21.19
C ASP A 103 -0.27 22.31 20.46
N THR A 104 0.59 21.40 20.91
CA THR A 104 1.85 21.06 20.25
C THR A 104 1.64 20.17 19.02
N LEU A 105 0.80 19.15 19.12
CA LEU A 105 0.62 18.15 18.06
C LEU A 105 -0.31 18.63 16.95
N LYS A 106 -1.33 19.42 17.27
CA LYS A 106 -2.36 19.83 16.31
C LYS A 106 -1.80 20.47 15.04
N PRO A 107 -0.93 21.52 15.09
CA PRO A 107 -0.42 22.15 13.86
C PRO A 107 0.49 21.21 13.04
N VAL A 108 1.19 20.29 13.69
CA VAL A 108 1.98 19.25 13.00
C VAL A 108 1.08 18.30 12.21
N LEU A 109 0.01 17.81 12.85
CA LEU A 109 -0.94 16.89 12.24
C LEU A 109 -1.73 17.57 11.11
N GLU A 110 -2.09 18.83 11.27
CA GLU A 110 -2.75 19.62 10.21
C GLU A 110 -1.84 19.78 8.98
N THR A 111 -0.55 20.05 9.20
CA THR A 111 0.43 20.16 8.11
C THR A 111 0.63 18.84 7.37
N LEU A 112 0.75 17.74 8.11
CA LEU A 112 0.87 16.40 7.51
C LEU A 112 -0.42 15.98 6.82
N GLY A 113 -1.59 16.32 7.37
CA GLY A 113 -2.88 16.04 6.76
C GLY A 113 -3.05 16.74 5.41
N ALA A 114 -2.66 18.03 5.33
CA ALA A 114 -2.66 18.78 4.08
C ALA A 114 -1.74 18.12 3.03
N TRP A 115 -0.55 17.72 3.43
CA TRP A 115 0.37 17.01 2.54
C TRP A 115 -0.19 15.69 2.02
N LEU A 116 -0.87 14.91 2.86
CA LEU A 116 -1.47 13.65 2.41
C LEU A 116 -2.57 13.85 1.36
N GLU A 117 -3.32 14.95 1.43
CA GLU A 117 -4.29 15.29 0.39
C GLU A 117 -3.57 15.73 -0.91
N GLU A 118 -2.50 16.55 -0.81
CA GLU A 118 -1.66 16.91 -1.96
C GLU A 118 -1.05 15.66 -2.61
N LYS A 119 -0.50 14.74 -1.81
CA LYS A 119 0.06 13.46 -2.27
C LYS A 119 -0.98 12.60 -3.00
N ARG A 120 -2.20 12.48 -2.45
CA ARG A 120 -3.28 11.73 -3.11
C ARG A 120 -3.65 12.32 -4.47
N ALA A 121 -3.63 13.65 -4.58
CA ALA A 121 -3.87 14.31 -5.86
C ALA A 121 -2.76 13.99 -6.86
N LEU A 122 -1.49 13.92 -6.45
CA LEU A 122 -0.38 13.49 -7.30
C LEU A 122 -0.55 12.03 -7.74
N ASP A 123 -0.88 11.12 -6.80
CA ASP A 123 -1.10 9.71 -7.09
C ASP A 123 -2.23 9.51 -8.12
N GLN A 124 -3.35 10.21 -7.96
CA GLN A 124 -4.47 10.19 -8.90
C GLN A 124 -4.11 10.82 -10.23
N GLY A 125 -3.38 11.95 -10.21
CA GLY A 125 -2.92 12.65 -11.38
C GLY A 125 -2.07 11.77 -12.30
N LEU A 126 -1.14 10.99 -11.74
CA LEU A 126 -0.35 10.02 -12.52
C LEU A 126 -1.26 9.03 -13.25
N LEU A 127 -2.22 8.42 -12.51
CA LEU A 127 -3.12 7.42 -13.09
C LEU A 127 -4.01 8.02 -14.20
N GLU A 128 -4.55 9.22 -14.00
CA GLU A 128 -5.36 9.89 -15.02
C GLU A 128 -4.51 10.30 -16.24
N ASN A 129 -3.28 10.77 -16.03
CA ASN A 129 -2.37 11.09 -17.13
C ASN A 129 -2.06 9.85 -17.96
N VAL A 130 -1.79 8.70 -17.34
CA VAL A 130 -1.58 7.45 -18.07
C VAL A 130 -2.81 7.09 -18.92
N LYS A 131 -4.03 7.24 -18.41
CA LYS A 131 -5.25 6.98 -19.19
C LYS A 131 -5.32 7.80 -20.48
N THR A 132 -4.80 9.03 -20.48
CA THR A 132 -4.90 9.92 -21.65
C THR A 132 -4.14 9.43 -22.89
N ILE A 133 -3.16 8.56 -22.71
CA ILE A 133 -2.35 8.01 -23.81
C ILE A 133 -2.80 6.62 -24.27
N LEU A 134 -3.77 6.03 -23.58
CA LEU A 134 -4.25 4.68 -23.88
C LEU A 134 -5.24 4.70 -25.05
N VAL A 135 -5.16 3.68 -25.90
CA VAL A 135 -6.17 3.39 -26.91
C VAL A 135 -7.38 2.68 -26.31
N SER A 136 -8.49 2.61 -27.05
CA SER A 136 -9.75 2.06 -26.54
C SER A 136 -9.61 0.64 -25.99
N GLU A 137 -8.86 -0.21 -26.67
CA GLU A 137 -8.61 -1.60 -26.29
C GLU A 137 -7.83 -1.70 -24.97
N GLN A 138 -6.90 -0.78 -24.73
CA GLN A 138 -6.14 -0.70 -23.48
C GLN A 138 -7.00 -0.15 -22.34
N LEU A 139 -7.92 0.78 -22.63
CA LEU A 139 -8.86 1.30 -21.64
C LEU A 139 -9.83 0.21 -21.14
N GLU A 140 -10.17 -0.78 -21.97
CA GLU A 140 -10.95 -1.95 -21.53
C GLU A 140 -10.19 -2.81 -20.51
N LEU A 141 -8.86 -2.80 -20.52
CA LEU A 141 -8.02 -3.49 -19.52
C LEU A 141 -7.93 -2.74 -18.18
N TRP A 142 -8.31 -1.45 -18.15
CA TRP A 142 -8.09 -0.60 -16.98
C TRP A 142 -8.65 -1.18 -15.66
N PRO A 143 -9.89 -1.73 -15.61
CA PRO A 143 -10.42 -2.27 -14.36
C PRO A 143 -9.59 -3.45 -13.80
N SER A 144 -9.12 -4.35 -14.66
CA SER A 144 -8.27 -5.49 -14.26
C SER A 144 -6.87 -5.03 -13.89
N PHE A 145 -6.33 -4.05 -14.61
CA PHE A 145 -5.06 -3.40 -14.29
C PHE A 145 -5.08 -2.74 -12.90
N GLU A 146 -6.13 -1.96 -12.57
CA GLU A 146 -6.26 -1.35 -11.23
C GLU A 146 -6.31 -2.42 -10.11
N GLN A 147 -6.97 -3.54 -10.33
CA GLN A 147 -6.99 -4.64 -9.37
C GLN A 147 -5.59 -5.26 -9.21
N ARG A 148 -4.87 -5.47 -10.32
CA ARG A 148 -3.48 -5.97 -10.32
C ARG A 148 -2.57 -4.99 -9.58
N LEU A 149 -2.60 -3.72 -9.96
CA LEU A 149 -1.78 -2.67 -9.35
C LEU A 149 -2.02 -2.58 -7.84
N TYR A 150 -3.30 -2.56 -7.42
CA TYR A 150 -3.67 -2.55 -6.02
C TYR A 150 -3.15 -3.79 -5.28
N ARG A 151 -3.30 -4.97 -5.85
CA ARG A 151 -2.79 -6.23 -5.27
C ARG A 151 -1.27 -6.16 -5.10
N GLU A 152 -0.53 -5.81 -6.13
CA GLU A 152 0.94 -5.74 -6.08
C GLU A 152 1.46 -4.78 -5.01
N LYS A 153 0.74 -3.67 -4.80
CA LYS A 153 1.07 -2.65 -3.78
C LYS A 153 0.71 -3.07 -2.36
N HIS A 154 -0.38 -3.80 -2.17
CA HIS A 154 -1.00 -3.95 -0.84
C HIS A 154 -1.00 -5.38 -0.28
N ILE A 155 -0.75 -6.42 -1.11
CA ILE A 155 -0.80 -7.80 -0.64
C ILE A 155 0.26 -8.09 0.43
N ASN A 156 1.44 -7.49 0.30
CA ASN A 156 2.55 -7.66 1.23
C ASN A 156 2.34 -6.95 2.59
N ARG A 157 1.27 -6.16 2.75
CA ARG A 157 0.88 -5.55 4.03
C ARG A 157 0.22 -6.55 5.00
N GLY A 158 0.01 -7.79 4.58
CA GLY A 158 -0.49 -8.88 5.42
C GLY A 158 0.42 -9.15 6.61
N ARG A 159 -0.18 -9.37 7.79
CA ARG A 159 0.50 -9.68 9.06
C ARG A 159 0.23 -11.10 9.55
N MET A 160 -0.78 -11.76 9.00
CA MET A 160 -1.13 -13.13 9.33
C MET A 160 -0.59 -14.10 8.28
N SER A 161 -0.26 -15.33 8.70
CA SER A 161 0.06 -16.40 7.76
C SER A 161 -1.08 -16.60 6.76
N GLY A 162 -0.75 -16.79 5.49
CA GLY A 162 -1.72 -16.92 4.41
C GLY A 162 -2.27 -15.59 3.84
N GLU A 163 -2.22 -14.50 4.60
CA GLU A 163 -2.77 -13.20 4.18
C GLU A 163 -2.01 -12.56 2.99
N SER A 164 -0.69 -12.73 2.94
CA SER A 164 0.17 -12.18 1.88
C SER A 164 0.45 -13.17 0.74
N THR A 165 -0.41 -14.17 0.56
CA THR A 165 -0.27 -15.15 -0.51
C THR A 165 -0.85 -14.59 -1.81
N ASP A 166 -0.02 -14.42 -2.85
CA ASP A 166 -0.46 -14.03 -4.19
C ASP A 166 -0.51 -15.27 -5.09
N LEU A 167 -1.72 -15.73 -5.40
CA LEU A 167 -1.90 -16.93 -6.23
C LEU A 167 -1.51 -16.70 -7.69
N PHE A 168 -1.56 -15.47 -8.20
CA PHE A 168 -1.04 -15.15 -9.54
C PHE A 168 0.47 -15.37 -9.62
N GLN A 169 1.21 -14.95 -8.58
CA GLN A 169 2.65 -15.22 -8.51
C GLN A 169 2.93 -16.73 -8.46
N ILE A 170 2.14 -17.47 -7.70
CA ILE A 170 2.32 -18.92 -7.56
C ILE A 170 2.02 -19.65 -8.87
N VAL A 171 1.00 -19.23 -9.62
CA VAL A 171 0.70 -19.76 -10.95
C VAL A 171 1.89 -19.54 -11.90
N ARG A 172 2.43 -18.34 -11.94
CA ARG A 172 3.66 -18.03 -12.72
C ARG A 172 4.84 -18.93 -12.31
N ASP A 173 5.05 -19.08 -11.00
CA ASP A 173 6.16 -19.87 -10.45
C ASP A 173 5.98 -21.39 -10.67
N THR A 174 4.75 -21.85 -10.94
CA THR A 174 4.44 -23.27 -11.20
C THR A 174 4.70 -23.67 -12.65
N ASN A 175 4.83 -22.70 -13.57
CA ASN A 175 5.07 -22.95 -15.00
C ASN A 175 4.06 -23.94 -15.61
N LEU A 176 2.77 -23.68 -15.43
CA LEU A 176 1.70 -24.50 -15.97
C LEU A 176 1.75 -24.55 -17.50
N SER A 177 1.27 -25.63 -18.11
CA SER A 177 1.06 -25.66 -19.55
C SER A 177 -0.01 -24.66 -19.98
N GLY A 178 0.05 -24.15 -21.22
CA GLY A 178 -0.94 -23.20 -21.72
C GLY A 178 -2.39 -23.71 -21.62
N THR A 179 -2.60 -25.04 -21.73
CA THR A 179 -3.92 -25.65 -21.53
C THR A 179 -4.36 -25.58 -20.07
N ALA A 180 -3.45 -25.87 -19.12
CA ALA A 180 -3.74 -25.80 -17.69
C ALA A 180 -4.01 -24.34 -17.26
N ASP A 181 -3.23 -23.40 -17.78
CA ASP A 181 -3.40 -21.97 -17.54
C ASP A 181 -4.79 -21.48 -18.01
N SER A 182 -5.21 -21.89 -19.21
CA SER A 182 -6.55 -21.57 -19.73
C SER A 182 -7.69 -22.19 -18.88
N MET A 183 -7.46 -23.36 -18.28
CA MET A 183 -8.47 -24.04 -17.44
C MET A 183 -8.73 -23.29 -16.13
N ILE A 184 -7.73 -22.61 -15.56
CA ILE A 184 -7.85 -21.91 -14.28
C ILE A 184 -8.11 -20.41 -14.43
N SER A 185 -8.07 -19.87 -15.65
CA SER A 185 -8.29 -18.44 -15.91
C SER A 185 -9.59 -17.91 -15.28
N PRO A 186 -10.76 -18.57 -15.41
CA PRO A 186 -11.99 -18.09 -14.77
C PRO A 186 -11.88 -18.03 -13.24
N GLN A 187 -11.24 -19.02 -12.62
CA GLN A 187 -11.04 -19.06 -11.18
C GLN A 187 -10.08 -17.95 -10.70
N LEU A 188 -9.07 -17.62 -11.51
CA LEU A 188 -8.16 -16.50 -11.22
C LEU A 188 -8.87 -15.15 -11.34
N GLU A 189 -9.78 -14.99 -12.31
CA GLU A 189 -10.59 -13.78 -12.43
C GLU A 189 -11.53 -13.60 -11.22
N GLU A 190 -12.23 -14.65 -10.80
CA GLU A 190 -13.05 -14.63 -9.59
C GLU A 190 -12.23 -14.34 -8.33
N TYR A 191 -11.05 -14.96 -8.22
CA TYR A 191 -10.10 -14.70 -7.14
C TYR A 191 -9.66 -13.25 -7.12
N ALA A 192 -9.30 -12.67 -8.26
CA ALA A 192 -8.88 -11.26 -8.35
C ALA A 192 -9.91 -10.31 -7.77
N VAL A 193 -11.19 -10.51 -8.16
CA VAL A 193 -12.31 -9.69 -7.67
C VAL A 193 -12.51 -9.87 -6.15
N ALA A 194 -12.58 -11.12 -5.69
CA ALA A 194 -12.82 -11.44 -4.28
C ALA A 194 -11.69 -10.89 -3.38
N LEU A 195 -10.43 -11.10 -3.80
CA LEU A 195 -9.26 -10.62 -3.09
C LEU A 195 -9.22 -9.09 -3.05
N ASN A 196 -9.46 -8.42 -4.18
CA ASN A 196 -9.44 -6.96 -4.26
C ASN A 196 -10.47 -6.34 -3.31
N ILE A 197 -11.70 -6.87 -3.25
CA ILE A 197 -12.75 -6.41 -2.32
C ILE A 197 -12.28 -6.58 -0.86
N ALA A 198 -11.75 -7.75 -0.52
CA ALA A 198 -11.30 -8.05 0.83
C ALA A 198 -10.12 -7.18 1.28
N MET A 199 -9.12 -6.99 0.40
CA MET A 199 -7.97 -6.15 0.65
C MET A 199 -8.35 -4.68 0.82
N ARG A 200 -9.21 -4.13 -0.04
CA ARG A 200 -9.72 -2.76 0.09
C ARG A 200 -10.48 -2.55 1.41
N LYS A 201 -11.28 -3.53 1.83
CA LYS A 201 -11.96 -3.50 3.13
C LYS A 201 -10.98 -3.53 4.30
N ARG A 202 -9.97 -4.40 4.26
CA ARG A 202 -8.89 -4.46 5.26
C ARG A 202 -8.16 -3.12 5.36
N ASP A 203 -7.76 -2.58 4.21
CA ASP A 203 -6.96 -1.36 4.15
C ASP A 203 -7.77 -0.13 4.55
N ALA A 204 -9.07 -0.10 4.26
CA ALA A 204 -9.97 0.94 4.77
C ALA A 204 -10.06 0.93 6.31
N ILE A 205 -10.08 -0.25 6.94
CA ILE A 205 -10.05 -0.37 8.40
C ILE A 205 -8.67 0.04 8.94
N LEU A 206 -7.58 -0.38 8.29
CA LEU A 206 -6.20 -0.03 8.67
C LEU A 206 -5.94 1.47 8.62
N ARG A 207 -6.34 2.12 7.53
CA ARG A 207 -6.17 3.57 7.37
C ARG A 207 -7.07 4.35 8.32
N GLY A 208 -8.24 3.78 8.67
CA GLY A 208 -9.23 4.44 9.51
C GLY A 208 -9.73 5.75 8.90
N ASN A 209 -10.36 6.58 9.74
CA ASN A 209 -10.66 7.96 9.41
C ASN A 209 -9.49 8.83 9.85
N PRO A 210 -8.77 9.54 8.95
CA PRO A 210 -7.63 10.39 9.32
C PRO A 210 -7.97 11.40 10.42
N LYS A 211 -9.18 11.98 10.36
CA LYS A 211 -9.65 12.89 11.39
C LYS A 211 -9.78 12.20 12.76
N LYS A 212 -10.35 11.00 12.79
CA LYS A 212 -10.46 10.22 14.03
C LYS A 212 -9.10 9.78 14.56
N LEU A 213 -8.17 9.45 13.65
CA LEU A 213 -6.78 9.17 14.02
C LEU A 213 -6.12 10.39 14.67
N PHE A 214 -6.31 11.59 14.10
CA PHE A 214 -5.82 12.84 14.66
C PHE A 214 -6.46 13.15 16.02
N ASP A 215 -7.78 13.01 16.14
CA ASP A 215 -8.50 13.21 17.39
C ASP A 215 -7.98 12.26 18.49
N ASN A 216 -7.71 11.00 18.16
CA ASN A 216 -7.15 10.01 19.08
C ASN A 216 -5.71 10.38 19.50
N ILE A 217 -4.87 10.79 18.55
CA ILE A 217 -3.51 11.25 18.85
C ILE A 217 -3.57 12.48 19.77
N LEU A 218 -4.43 13.45 19.48
CA LEU A 218 -4.59 14.66 20.25
C LEU A 218 -5.16 14.42 21.65
N SER A 219 -6.05 13.44 21.81
CA SER A 219 -6.61 13.08 23.13
C SER A 219 -5.68 12.21 23.97
N GLY A 220 -4.53 11.78 23.42
CA GLY A 220 -3.65 10.81 24.09
C GLY A 220 -4.27 9.41 24.20
N ASP A 221 -5.43 9.19 23.57
CA ASP A 221 -6.08 7.91 23.52
C ASP A 221 -5.45 7.04 22.40
N SER A 222 -4.33 6.41 22.77
CA SER A 222 -3.67 5.44 21.89
C SER A 222 -4.38 4.08 21.86
N SER A 223 -5.46 3.91 22.65
CA SER A 223 -6.23 2.67 22.70
C SER A 223 -7.07 2.55 21.43
N GLN A 224 -6.70 1.62 20.56
CA GLN A 224 -7.63 1.14 19.56
C GLN A 224 -8.79 0.48 20.29
N SER A 225 -10.03 0.90 20.00
CA SER A 225 -11.17 0.27 20.66
C SER A 225 -11.16 -1.25 20.38
N PRO A 226 -11.59 -2.09 21.33
CA PRO A 226 -11.66 -3.54 21.11
C PRO A 226 -12.41 -3.91 19.83
N GLU A 227 -13.46 -3.14 19.47
CA GLU A 227 -14.24 -3.32 18.26
C GLU A 227 -13.42 -3.06 16.99
N HIS A 228 -12.54 -2.05 17.02
CA HIS A 228 -11.65 -1.76 15.89
C HIS A 228 -10.62 -2.88 15.69
N VAL A 229 -10.01 -3.35 16.78
CA VAL A 229 -9.08 -4.48 16.73
C VAL A 229 -9.77 -5.73 16.21
N GLU A 230 -10.97 -6.04 16.69
CA GLU A 230 -11.76 -7.18 16.22
C GLU A 230 -12.12 -7.05 14.73
N ALA A 231 -12.56 -5.87 14.27
CA ALA A 231 -12.86 -5.62 12.87
C ALA A 231 -11.62 -5.81 11.98
N LEU A 232 -10.45 -5.33 12.43
CA LEU A 232 -9.19 -5.51 11.73
C LEU A 232 -8.80 -6.99 11.65
N VAL A 233 -8.88 -7.72 12.75
CA VAL A 233 -8.57 -9.16 12.77
C VAL A 233 -9.51 -9.91 11.84
N LYS A 234 -10.83 -9.65 11.88
CA LYS A 234 -11.82 -10.26 10.98
C LYS A 234 -11.52 -9.96 9.51
N SER A 235 -11.11 -8.73 9.19
CA SER A 235 -10.78 -8.36 7.80
C SER A 235 -9.53 -9.10 7.29
N ARG A 236 -8.51 -9.27 8.13
CA ARG A 236 -7.31 -10.05 7.80
C ARG A 236 -7.61 -11.54 7.62
N ILE A 237 -8.42 -12.10 8.52
CA ILE A 237 -8.92 -13.48 8.40
C ILE A 237 -9.64 -13.66 7.07
N ASN A 238 -10.48 -12.72 6.67
CA ASN A 238 -11.21 -12.79 5.40
C ASN A 238 -10.28 -12.82 4.18
N VAL A 239 -9.20 -12.02 4.17
CA VAL A 239 -8.19 -12.07 3.08
C VAL A 239 -7.51 -13.44 3.04
N ARG A 240 -7.08 -13.97 4.20
CA ARG A 240 -6.50 -15.30 4.31
C ARG A 240 -7.46 -16.39 3.80
N ASP A 241 -8.71 -16.38 4.26
CA ASP A 241 -9.71 -17.40 3.94
C ASP A 241 -10.06 -17.41 2.44
N ILE A 242 -9.99 -16.23 1.77
CA ILE A 242 -10.09 -16.14 0.31
C ILE A 242 -8.90 -16.84 -0.33
N ASN A 243 -7.67 -16.55 0.10
CA ASN A 243 -6.48 -17.22 -0.42
C ASN A 243 -6.58 -18.74 -0.25
N ASP A 244 -6.91 -19.21 0.94
CA ASP A 244 -7.03 -20.65 1.25
C ASP A 244 -8.11 -21.31 0.40
N ARG A 245 -9.27 -20.68 0.26
CA ARG A 245 -10.35 -21.19 -0.59
C ARG A 245 -9.92 -21.34 -2.05
N TYR A 246 -9.25 -20.33 -2.61
CA TYR A 246 -8.85 -20.39 -4.01
C TYR A 246 -7.61 -21.27 -4.26
N ILE A 247 -6.78 -21.53 -3.24
CA ILE A 247 -5.79 -22.61 -3.32
C ILE A 247 -6.47 -23.95 -3.61
N GLU A 248 -7.54 -24.28 -2.90
CA GLU A 248 -8.29 -25.53 -3.12
C GLU A 248 -9.03 -25.54 -4.47
N VAL A 249 -9.69 -24.43 -4.83
CA VAL A 249 -10.44 -24.32 -6.10
C VAL A 249 -9.50 -24.47 -7.29
N ILE A 250 -8.39 -23.75 -7.32
CA ILE A 250 -7.42 -23.79 -8.43
C ILE A 250 -6.75 -25.17 -8.49
N SER A 251 -6.28 -25.68 -7.34
CA SER A 251 -5.61 -27.00 -7.34
C SER A 251 -6.52 -28.14 -7.80
N SER A 252 -7.82 -28.08 -7.49
CA SER A 252 -8.78 -29.10 -7.92
C SER A 252 -9.20 -28.97 -9.38
N SER A 253 -8.99 -27.80 -10.00
CA SER A 253 -9.26 -27.57 -11.44
C SER A 253 -8.10 -28.02 -12.33
N LEU A 254 -6.95 -28.31 -11.76
CA LEU A 254 -5.76 -28.81 -12.46
C LEU A 254 -5.71 -30.35 -12.44
N ASN A 255 -4.86 -30.93 -13.28
CA ASN A 255 -4.56 -32.36 -13.15
C ASN A 255 -3.86 -32.64 -11.79
N ALA A 256 -3.82 -33.90 -11.38
CA ALA A 256 -3.33 -34.29 -10.05
C ALA A 256 -1.88 -33.84 -9.76
N GLN A 257 -1.01 -33.80 -10.76
CA GLN A 257 0.40 -33.40 -10.58
C GLN A 257 0.51 -31.90 -10.45
N ASP A 258 -0.04 -31.14 -11.41
CA ASP A 258 0.01 -29.66 -11.42
C ASP A 258 -0.73 -29.07 -10.22
N GLY A 259 -1.88 -29.64 -9.86
CA GLY A 259 -2.67 -29.23 -8.72
C GLY A 259 -1.94 -29.44 -7.39
N ASN A 260 -1.25 -30.57 -7.23
CA ASN A 260 -0.44 -30.83 -6.02
C ASN A 260 0.79 -29.91 -5.96
N ASP A 261 1.45 -29.64 -7.10
CA ASP A 261 2.61 -28.74 -7.14
C ASP A 261 2.19 -27.29 -6.81
N PHE A 262 1.15 -26.78 -7.45
CA PHE A 262 0.55 -25.49 -7.16
C PHE A 262 0.18 -25.35 -5.67
N ARG A 263 -0.58 -26.32 -5.13
CA ARG A 263 -1.01 -26.33 -3.74
C ARG A 263 0.18 -26.33 -2.78
N THR A 264 1.19 -27.16 -3.06
CA THR A 264 2.39 -27.26 -2.23
C THR A 264 3.15 -25.93 -2.20
N ARG A 265 3.32 -25.27 -3.36
CA ARG A 265 3.94 -23.95 -3.45
C ARG A 265 3.15 -22.89 -2.69
N ALA A 266 1.83 -22.88 -2.85
CA ALA A 266 0.93 -21.96 -2.19
C ALA A 266 1.00 -22.09 -0.66
N LEU A 267 0.94 -23.30 -0.13
CA LEU A 267 1.04 -23.56 1.30
C LEU A 267 2.44 -23.24 1.86
N ASN A 268 3.50 -23.55 1.12
CA ASN A 268 4.87 -23.18 1.51
C ASN A 268 5.07 -21.66 1.57
N ARG A 269 4.42 -20.92 0.67
CA ARG A 269 4.48 -19.45 0.64
C ARG A 269 3.64 -18.83 1.75
N GLY A 270 2.41 -19.26 1.89
CA GLY A 270 1.46 -18.71 2.88
C GLY A 270 1.76 -19.11 4.32
N TYR A 271 2.28 -20.32 4.51
CA TYR A 271 2.47 -20.93 5.83
C TYR A 271 3.88 -21.52 6.01
N PRO A 272 4.95 -20.71 5.84
CA PRO A 272 6.33 -21.21 5.80
C PRO A 272 6.76 -21.89 7.10
N ARG A 273 6.18 -21.53 8.25
CA ARG A 273 6.50 -22.14 9.55
C ARG A 273 5.92 -23.56 9.70
N ILE A 274 4.92 -23.91 8.91
CA ILE A 274 4.22 -25.22 8.98
C ILE A 274 4.73 -26.13 7.87
N PHE A 275 4.89 -25.62 6.65
CA PHE A 275 5.12 -26.43 5.45
C PHE A 275 6.56 -26.41 4.93
N ARG A 276 7.38 -25.40 5.27
CA ARG A 276 8.82 -25.45 4.96
C ARG A 276 9.49 -26.42 5.93
N LYS A 277 9.93 -27.54 5.41
CA LYS A 277 10.87 -28.45 6.08
C LYS A 277 12.29 -28.16 5.65
#